data_c13a1df2caac0c9f60fb6607c030b23c
#
_entry.id   c13a1df2caac0c9f60fb6607c030b23c
#
_cell.length_a   1.000
_cell.length_b   1.000
_cell.length_c   1.000
_cell.angle_alpha   90.00
_cell.angle_beta   90.00
_cell.angle_gamma   90.00
#
_symmetry.space_group_name_H-M   'P 1'
#
loop_
_entity.id
_entity.type
_entity.pdbx_description
1 polymer ?
#
loop_
_entity_poly.entity_id
_entity_poly.type
_entity_poly.pdbx_seq_one_letter_code
_entity_poly.pdbx_strand_id
1 'polypeptide(L)'
;MTKYDIALVSTPVMETNVPAPAIYYLKGALNPHGFKTRCFDLVRDSEEYFGKEENKQVNSYLLADWHAGMHTVKKDKEIYDMLVDYYRDYVVERIAPTQAEWVGISVFSQNSQKSSHILCNCLLYTSPSPRDRIS
;
A
#
# COMPACT_ATOMS: atom_id res chain seq x y z
N MET A 1 -14.16 -18.30 6.76
CA MET A 1 -13.45 -17.17 6.14
C MET A 1 -12.97 -17.55 4.76
N THR A 2 -13.11 -16.63 3.82
CA THR A 2 -12.75 -16.89 2.45
C THR A 2 -11.28 -16.58 2.23
N LYS A 3 -10.51 -17.58 1.85
CA LYS A 3 -9.09 -17.39 1.52
C LYS A 3 -8.96 -16.86 0.11
N TYR A 4 -8.12 -15.87 -0.09
CA TYR A 4 -7.77 -15.32 -1.40
C TYR A 4 -6.39 -15.81 -1.82
N ASP A 5 -6.17 -15.87 -3.12
CA ASP A 5 -4.86 -16.24 -3.66
C ASP A 5 -3.95 -15.02 -3.74
N ILE A 6 -4.50 -13.90 -4.16
CA ILE A 6 -3.75 -12.68 -4.43
C ILE A 6 -4.47 -11.47 -3.85
N ALA A 7 -3.75 -10.64 -3.14
CA ALA A 7 -4.19 -9.29 -2.75
C ALA A 7 -3.47 -8.28 -3.64
N LEU A 8 -4.22 -7.41 -4.29
CA LEU A 8 -3.69 -6.37 -5.16
C LEU A 8 -3.89 -5.02 -4.49
N VAL A 9 -2.82 -4.26 -4.34
CA VAL A 9 -2.85 -2.99 -3.62
C VAL A 9 -2.34 -1.87 -4.51
N SER A 10 -3.10 -0.79 -4.59
CA SER A 10 -2.64 0.46 -5.19
C SER A 10 -2.13 1.39 -4.10
N THR A 11 -1.04 2.10 -4.36
CA THR A 11 -0.40 2.96 -3.36
C THR A 11 -0.39 4.43 -3.77
N PRO A 12 -0.50 5.37 -2.81
CA PRO A 12 -0.37 6.80 -3.10
C PRO A 12 1.05 7.12 -3.63
N VAL A 13 1.23 8.12 -4.46
CA VAL A 13 0.26 9.20 -4.72
C VAL A 13 -0.35 9.00 -6.10
N MET A 14 -1.65 9.07 -6.17
CA MET A 14 -2.42 9.03 -7.42
C MET A 14 -3.64 9.94 -7.26
N GLU A 15 -4.31 10.23 -8.36
CA GLU A 15 -5.59 10.92 -8.27
C GLU A 15 -6.61 10.06 -7.51
N THR A 16 -7.34 10.67 -6.60
CA THR A 16 -8.26 9.96 -5.72
C THR A 16 -9.71 10.02 -6.18
N ASN A 17 -10.00 10.85 -7.17
CA ASN A 17 -11.35 11.00 -7.71
C ASN A 17 -11.73 9.89 -8.71
N VAL A 18 -10.78 9.03 -9.07
CA VAL A 18 -11.04 7.86 -9.92
C VAL A 18 -10.46 6.62 -9.24
N PRO A 19 -11.10 5.45 -9.40
CA PRO A 19 -10.52 4.21 -8.88
C PRO A 19 -9.17 3.91 -9.53
N ALA A 20 -8.29 3.27 -8.77
CA ALA A 20 -7.01 2.85 -9.31
C ALA A 20 -7.23 1.76 -10.38
N PRO A 21 -6.97 2.03 -11.66
CA PRO A 21 -7.39 1.10 -12.71
C PRO A 21 -6.58 -0.19 -12.76
N ALA A 22 -5.29 -0.12 -12.44
CA ALA A 22 -4.39 -1.25 -12.65
C ALA A 22 -4.79 -2.48 -11.84
N ILE A 23 -5.15 -2.31 -10.57
CA ILE A 23 -5.49 -3.46 -9.73
C ILE A 23 -6.78 -4.13 -10.19
N TYR A 24 -7.75 -3.37 -10.67
CA TYR A 24 -9.01 -3.93 -11.17
C TYR A 24 -8.83 -4.61 -12.52
N TYR A 25 -7.96 -4.09 -13.36
CA TYR A 25 -7.58 -4.73 -14.61
C TYR A 25 -6.92 -6.08 -14.36
N LEU A 26 -5.98 -6.11 -13.41
CA LEU A 26 -5.29 -7.35 -13.05
C LEU A 26 -6.26 -8.37 -12.47
N LYS A 27 -7.18 -7.93 -11.63
CA LYS A 27 -8.22 -8.82 -11.09
C LYS A 27 -9.04 -9.44 -12.21
N GLY A 28 -9.46 -8.63 -13.18
CA GLY A 28 -10.22 -9.13 -14.34
C GLY A 28 -9.44 -10.13 -15.19
N ALA A 29 -8.12 -9.95 -15.28
CA ALA A 29 -7.26 -10.87 -16.03
C ALA A 29 -6.99 -12.18 -15.27
N LEU A 30 -6.93 -12.12 -13.94
CA LEU A 30 -6.57 -13.26 -13.12
C LEU A 30 -7.76 -14.16 -12.77
N ASN A 31 -8.95 -13.59 -12.61
CA ASN A 31 -10.12 -14.34 -12.20
C ASN A 31 -10.47 -15.47 -13.18
N PRO A 32 -10.43 -15.27 -14.51
CA PRO A 32 -10.74 -16.37 -15.45
C PRO A 32 -9.77 -17.54 -15.37
N HIS A 33 -8.58 -17.33 -14.82
CA HIS A 33 -7.59 -18.39 -14.64
C HIS A 33 -7.70 -19.09 -13.28
N GLY A 34 -8.75 -18.82 -12.54
CA GLY A 34 -9.01 -19.49 -11.26
C GLY A 34 -8.36 -18.85 -10.06
N PHE A 35 -7.71 -17.69 -10.20
CA PHE A 35 -7.12 -16.99 -9.08
C PHE A 35 -8.17 -16.13 -8.40
N LYS A 36 -8.33 -16.33 -7.11
CA LYS A 36 -9.24 -15.53 -6.31
C LYS A 36 -8.48 -14.29 -5.81
N THR A 37 -8.88 -13.12 -6.31
CA THR A 37 -8.16 -11.88 -6.05
C THR A 37 -9.01 -10.89 -5.27
N ARG A 38 -8.33 -10.13 -4.38
CA ARG A 38 -8.94 -9.05 -3.64
C ARG A 38 -8.16 -7.75 -3.90
N CYS A 39 -8.88 -6.69 -4.23
CA CYS A 39 -8.27 -5.38 -4.49
C CYS A 39 -8.39 -4.47 -3.27
N PHE A 40 -7.33 -3.72 -3.01
CA PHE A 40 -7.28 -2.72 -1.94
C PHE A 40 -6.82 -1.39 -2.55
N ASP A 41 -7.72 -0.41 -2.54
CA ASP A 41 -7.43 0.94 -3.02
C ASP A 41 -6.91 1.79 -1.87
N LEU A 42 -5.63 1.62 -1.57
CA LEU A 42 -4.99 2.35 -0.47
C LEU A 42 -4.94 3.86 -0.74
N VAL A 43 -4.96 4.26 -2.01
CA VAL A 43 -5.01 5.67 -2.38
C VAL A 43 -6.27 6.32 -1.81
N ARG A 44 -7.41 5.73 -2.07
CA ARG A 44 -8.70 6.23 -1.58
C ARG A 44 -8.83 6.09 -0.06
N ASP A 45 -8.43 4.94 0.47
CA ASP A 45 -8.55 4.66 1.89
C ASP A 45 -7.68 5.60 2.72
N SER A 46 -6.48 5.93 2.23
CA SER A 46 -5.61 6.87 2.95
C SER A 46 -6.17 8.29 2.93
N GLU A 47 -6.82 8.71 1.84
CA GLU A 47 -7.46 10.02 1.80
C GLU A 47 -8.58 10.11 2.84
N GLU A 48 -9.39 9.07 2.96
CA GLU A 48 -10.45 9.02 3.98
C GLU A 48 -9.86 9.07 5.38
N TYR A 49 -8.74 8.40 5.60
CA TYR A 49 -8.11 8.33 6.91
C TYR A 49 -7.49 9.67 7.33
N PHE A 50 -6.70 10.29 6.45
CA PHE A 50 -5.97 11.50 6.79
C PHE A 50 -6.79 12.78 6.63
N GLY A 51 -7.83 12.75 5.83
CA GLY A 51 -8.56 13.96 5.48
C GLY A 51 -7.80 14.83 4.48
N LYS A 52 -8.46 15.87 4.00
CA LYS A 52 -7.93 16.67 2.90
C LYS A 52 -6.69 17.46 3.28
N GLU A 53 -6.69 18.07 4.47
CA GLU A 53 -5.59 18.96 4.87
C GLU A 53 -4.33 18.16 5.23
N GLU A 54 -4.49 17.12 6.02
CA GLU A 54 -3.38 16.25 6.38
C GLU A 54 -2.85 15.49 5.16
N ASN A 55 -3.75 15.12 4.26
CA ASN A 55 -3.37 14.42 3.05
C ASN A 55 -2.44 15.25 2.16
N LYS A 56 -2.61 16.58 2.15
CA LYS A 56 -1.69 17.45 1.41
C LYS A 56 -0.26 17.33 1.93
N GLN A 57 -0.09 17.31 3.24
CA GLN A 57 1.23 17.17 3.85
C GLN A 57 1.83 15.79 3.56
N VAL A 58 1.02 14.75 3.66
CA VAL A 58 1.44 13.39 3.35
C VAL A 58 1.84 13.28 1.88
N ASN A 59 1.04 13.82 0.98
CA ASN A 59 1.34 13.78 -0.45
C ASN A 59 2.62 14.56 -0.77
N SER A 60 2.83 15.70 -0.15
CA SER A 60 4.06 16.47 -0.34
C SER A 60 5.28 15.67 0.08
N TYR A 61 5.19 14.97 1.20
CA TYR A 61 6.25 14.09 1.67
C TYR A 61 6.51 12.95 0.67
N LEU A 62 5.45 12.29 0.23
CA LEU A 62 5.57 11.16 -0.69
C LEU A 62 6.11 11.53 -2.05
N LEU A 63 5.85 12.76 -2.50
CA LEU A 63 6.32 13.28 -3.79
C LEU A 63 7.73 13.85 -3.72
N ALA A 64 8.27 14.07 -2.52
CA ALA A 64 9.61 14.62 -2.37
C ALA A 64 10.65 13.68 -2.97
N ASP A 65 11.75 14.28 -3.46
CA ASP A 65 12.83 13.52 -4.07
C ASP A 65 13.35 12.44 -3.11
N TRP A 66 13.34 11.21 -3.59
CA TRP A 66 13.83 10.07 -2.84
C TRP A 66 15.27 10.26 -2.37
N HIS A 67 16.09 10.90 -3.20
CA HIS A 67 17.51 11.08 -2.91
C HIS A 67 17.81 12.25 -1.98
N ALA A 68 16.83 13.07 -1.67
CA ALA A 68 17.03 14.23 -0.81
C ALA A 68 17.07 13.92 0.68
N GLY A 69 17.09 12.66 1.05
CA GLY A 69 17.15 12.23 2.45
C GLY A 69 15.81 12.30 3.15
N MET A 70 15.15 11.15 3.23
CA MET A 70 13.77 11.06 3.72
C MET A 70 13.57 11.56 5.15
N HIS A 71 14.62 11.64 5.94
CA HIS A 71 14.50 11.89 7.37
C HIS A 71 15.33 13.09 7.85
N THR A 72 15.71 13.98 6.93
CA THR A 72 16.54 15.13 7.27
C THR A 72 15.76 16.22 7.99
N VAL A 73 14.44 16.26 7.81
CA VAL A 73 13.59 17.25 8.44
C VAL A 73 12.72 16.55 9.47
N LYS A 74 12.66 17.13 10.68
CA LYS A 74 11.88 16.54 11.78
C LYS A 74 10.44 16.25 11.39
N LYS A 75 9.82 17.14 10.63
CA LYS A 75 8.44 16.97 10.17
C LYS A 75 8.30 15.77 9.23
N ASP A 76 9.29 15.53 8.37
CA ASP A 76 9.28 14.39 7.46
C ASP A 76 9.34 13.07 8.23
N LYS A 77 10.11 13.04 9.30
CA LYS A 77 10.17 11.86 10.17
C LYS A 77 8.83 11.60 10.85
N GLU A 78 8.17 12.64 11.30
CA GLU A 78 6.84 12.51 11.93
C GLU A 78 5.83 11.97 10.93
N ILE A 79 5.84 12.44 9.69
CA ILE A 79 4.96 11.95 8.63
C ILE A 79 5.30 10.50 8.28
N TYR A 80 6.57 10.18 8.19
CA TYR A 80 7.01 8.80 7.94
C TYR A 80 6.50 7.85 9.02
N ASP A 81 6.68 8.20 10.28
CA ASP A 81 6.24 7.36 11.40
C ASP A 81 4.72 7.18 11.39
N MET A 82 3.99 8.24 11.08
CA MET A 82 2.54 8.19 10.96
C MET A 82 2.10 7.26 9.82
N LEU A 83 2.79 7.32 8.69
CA LEU A 83 2.49 6.44 7.55
C LEU A 83 2.81 4.97 7.86
N VAL A 84 3.93 4.72 8.53
CA VAL A 84 4.29 3.37 8.93
C VAL A 84 3.21 2.78 9.84
N ASP A 85 2.75 3.54 10.82
CA ASP A 85 1.70 3.10 11.72
C ASP A 85 0.40 2.80 10.98
N TYR A 86 0.00 3.71 10.09
CA TYR A 86 -1.22 3.54 9.31
C TYR A 86 -1.13 2.33 8.37
N TYR A 87 -0.02 2.18 7.66
CA TYR A 87 0.14 1.07 6.72
C TYR A 87 0.24 -0.26 7.45
N ARG A 88 0.90 -0.29 8.61
CA ARG A 88 0.97 -1.50 9.41
C ARG A 88 -0.42 -1.93 9.88
N ASP A 89 -1.22 -1.00 10.38
CA ASP A 89 -2.58 -1.29 10.81
C ASP A 89 -3.43 -1.74 9.62
N TYR A 90 -3.26 -1.11 8.47
CA TYR A 90 -3.95 -1.49 7.25
C TYR A 90 -3.63 -2.92 6.84
N VAL A 91 -2.36 -3.30 6.89
CA VAL A 91 -1.95 -4.67 6.57
C VAL A 91 -2.58 -5.67 7.54
N VAL A 92 -2.49 -5.38 8.83
CA VAL A 92 -3.00 -6.29 9.87
C VAL A 92 -4.53 -6.43 9.80
N GLU A 93 -5.22 -5.33 9.60
CA GLU A 93 -6.68 -5.31 9.69
C GLU A 93 -7.37 -5.69 8.39
N ARG A 94 -6.74 -5.44 7.24
CA ARG A 94 -7.39 -5.63 5.95
C ARG A 94 -6.72 -6.65 5.05
N ILE A 95 -5.39 -6.61 4.92
CA ILE A 95 -4.70 -7.49 3.99
C ILE A 95 -4.47 -8.87 4.59
N ALA A 96 -3.95 -8.94 5.79
CA ALA A 96 -3.66 -10.21 6.44
C ALA A 96 -4.87 -11.14 6.58
N PRO A 97 -6.08 -10.63 6.89
CA PRO A 97 -7.25 -11.51 6.99
C PRO A 97 -7.63 -12.21 5.70
N THR A 98 -7.18 -11.73 4.54
CA THR A 98 -7.44 -12.40 3.27
C THR A 98 -6.67 -13.71 3.14
N GLN A 99 -5.61 -13.89 3.92
CA GLN A 99 -4.72 -15.04 3.84
C GLN A 99 -4.10 -15.24 2.45
N ALA A 100 -3.99 -14.16 1.67
CA ALA A 100 -3.45 -14.24 0.32
C ALA A 100 -1.99 -14.71 0.34
N GLU A 101 -1.65 -15.61 -0.56
CA GLU A 101 -0.28 -16.09 -0.70
C GLU A 101 0.61 -15.05 -1.37
N TRP A 102 0.03 -14.20 -2.20
CA TRP A 102 0.74 -13.20 -2.97
C TRP A 102 0.13 -11.84 -2.74
N VAL A 103 0.97 -10.84 -2.60
CA VAL A 103 0.54 -9.44 -2.55
C VAL A 103 1.21 -8.72 -3.70
N GLY A 104 0.39 -8.23 -4.63
CA GLY A 104 0.86 -7.43 -5.75
C GLY A 104 0.65 -5.96 -5.46
N ILE A 105 1.70 -5.18 -5.60
CA ILE A 105 1.62 -3.73 -5.38
C ILE A 105 1.76 -3.04 -6.72
N SER A 106 0.77 -2.22 -7.05
CA SER A 106 0.79 -1.44 -8.28
C SER A 106 1.59 -0.16 -8.05
N VAL A 107 2.78 -0.11 -8.64
CA VAL A 107 3.62 1.09 -8.62
C VAL A 107 3.37 1.81 -9.93
N PHE A 108 2.48 2.81 -9.90
CA PHE A 108 2.04 3.50 -11.11
C PHE A 108 3.18 4.35 -11.72
N SER A 109 3.94 5.03 -10.87
CA SER A 109 5.02 5.91 -11.32
C SER A 109 5.96 6.18 -10.16
N GLN A 110 6.95 7.06 -10.37
CA GLN A 110 7.81 7.53 -9.30
C GLN A 110 7.02 8.08 -8.11
N ASN A 111 5.82 8.61 -8.38
CA ASN A 111 4.98 9.22 -7.35
C ASN A 111 4.50 8.21 -6.31
N SER A 112 4.39 6.94 -6.66
CA SER A 112 3.94 5.90 -5.72
C SER A 112 5.09 5.03 -5.18
N GLN A 113 6.33 5.34 -5.56
CA GLN A 113 7.48 4.52 -5.21
C GLN A 113 7.77 4.50 -3.70
N LYS A 114 7.80 5.68 -3.09
CA LYS A 114 8.09 5.81 -1.65
C LYS A 114 7.02 5.12 -0.81
N SER A 115 5.76 5.33 -1.16
CA SER A 115 4.63 4.69 -0.48
C SER A 115 4.68 3.17 -0.60
N SER A 116 4.98 2.68 -1.80
CA SER A 116 5.10 1.24 -2.03
C SER A 116 6.23 0.62 -1.21
N HIS A 117 7.34 1.31 -1.07
CA HIS A 117 8.45 0.85 -0.25
C HIS A 117 8.06 0.72 1.22
N ILE A 118 7.36 1.72 1.74
CA ILE A 118 6.88 1.70 3.13
C ILE A 118 5.91 0.52 3.34
N LEU A 119 4.99 0.34 2.41
CA LEU A 119 4.04 -0.77 2.48
C LEU A 119 4.74 -2.13 2.43
N CYS A 120 5.73 -2.29 1.55
CA CYS A 120 6.51 -3.53 1.48
C CYS A 120 7.18 -3.85 2.81
N ASN A 121 7.77 -2.85 3.46
CA ASN A 121 8.37 -3.06 4.77
C ASN A 121 7.34 -3.50 5.80
N CYS A 122 6.16 -2.90 5.79
CA CYS A 122 5.08 -3.29 6.69
C CYS A 122 4.64 -4.74 6.43
N LEU A 123 4.54 -5.14 5.17
CA LEU A 123 4.19 -6.51 4.82
C LEU A 123 5.24 -7.51 5.31
N LEU A 124 6.51 -7.18 5.15
CA LEU A 124 7.60 -8.05 5.59
C LEU A 124 7.62 -8.28 7.10
N TYR A 125 7.33 -7.23 7.87
CA TYR A 125 7.43 -7.29 9.32
C TYR A 125 6.14 -7.69 10.03
N THR A 126 5.00 -7.66 9.33
CA THR A 126 3.71 -8.05 9.91
C THR A 126 3.18 -9.37 9.36
N SER A 127 3.83 -9.93 8.34
CA SER A 127 3.49 -11.24 7.80
C SER A 127 3.84 -12.34 8.80
N PRO A 128 3.32 -13.56 8.61
CA PRO A 128 3.76 -14.71 9.37
C PRO A 128 5.29 -14.84 9.34
N SER A 129 5.84 -15.69 10.17
CA SER A 129 7.27 -15.75 10.42
C SER A 129 8.11 -15.72 9.13
N PRO A 130 9.34 -15.20 9.19
CA PRO A 130 10.25 -15.23 8.04
C PRO A 130 10.44 -16.62 7.45
N ARG A 131 10.35 -17.64 8.27
CA ARG A 131 10.42 -19.01 7.82
C ARG A 131 9.33 -19.36 6.83
N ASP A 132 8.10 -18.89 7.09
CA ASP A 132 6.99 -19.17 6.21
C ASP A 132 7.11 -18.42 4.88
N ARG A 133 7.84 -17.30 4.90
CA ARG A 133 8.10 -16.53 3.68
C ARG A 133 9.22 -17.12 2.84
N ILE A 134 10.13 -17.81 3.47
CA ILE A 134 11.33 -18.34 2.81
C ILE A 134 11.09 -19.74 2.24
N SER A 135 10.32 -20.51 2.94
CA SER A 135 10.07 -21.91 2.56
C SER A 135 9.17 -22.07 1.35
#